data_c59f7a3b44223d2a3f6d96bf43d3c519
#
_entry.id   c59f7a3b44223d2a3f6d96bf43d3c519
#
_cell.length_a   1.000
_cell.length_b   1.000
_cell.length_c   1.000
_cell.angle_alpha   90.00
_cell.angle_beta   90.00
_cell.angle_gamma   90.00
#
_symmetry.space_group_name_H-M   'P 1'
#
loop_
_entity.id
_entity.type
_entity.pdbx_description
1 polymer ?
#
loop_
_entity_poly.entity_id
_entity_poly.type
_entity_poly.pdbx_seq_one_letter_code
_entity_poly.pdbx_strand_id
1 'polypeptide(L)'
;MDFQTIPESLSAVFQQQFARVGIALDIRSYEFATFYSDVVKGAFQMYSLRWIGGNEQPDIFSHAFSTARFSPKGANRGHYSNPKVDALLDDAAANSDTAKRRADYVEVQQILARDLPAINLWYKDTVAVHNKRLTHVNPTASGSYTFLERAELAH
;
A
#
# COMPACT_ATOMS: atom_id res chain seq x y z
N MET A 1 -0.44 -15.86 -4.62
CA MET A 1 -0.38 -14.41 -4.35
C MET A 1 0.70 -14.22 -3.31
N ASP A 2 1.89 -13.76 -3.71
CA ASP A 2 2.99 -13.58 -2.76
C ASP A 2 2.80 -12.30 -1.96
N PHE A 3 2.33 -12.44 -0.74
CA PHE A 3 2.29 -11.35 0.21
C PHE A 3 3.69 -11.18 0.80
N GLN A 4 4.44 -10.25 0.26
CA GLN A 4 5.79 -9.99 0.79
C GLN A 4 5.70 -8.96 1.90
N THR A 5 5.95 -9.40 3.11
CA THR A 5 6.38 -8.57 4.23
C THR A 5 7.76 -7.93 3.92
N ILE A 6 8.19 -6.95 4.71
CA ILE A 6 9.56 -6.44 4.62
C ILE A 6 10.54 -7.61 4.83
N PRO A 7 11.60 -7.73 4.01
CA PRO A 7 12.65 -8.71 4.25
C PRO A 7 13.22 -8.58 5.66
N GLU A 8 13.57 -9.71 6.27
CA GLU A 8 14.06 -9.78 7.65
C GLU A 8 15.31 -8.90 7.87
N SER A 9 16.19 -8.84 6.87
CA SER A 9 17.37 -7.96 6.86
C SER A 9 17.02 -6.48 6.98
N LEU A 10 15.91 -6.06 6.38
CA LEU A 10 15.46 -4.68 6.41
C LEU A 10 14.77 -4.32 7.74
N SER A 11 14.06 -5.28 8.32
CA SER A 11 13.47 -5.13 9.65
C SER A 11 14.56 -4.90 10.71
N ALA A 12 15.71 -5.58 10.61
CA ALA A 12 16.86 -5.35 11.47
C ALA A 12 17.45 -3.95 11.32
N VAL A 13 17.47 -3.39 10.10
CA VAL A 13 17.90 -1.99 9.88
C VAL A 13 16.96 -1.01 10.58
N PHE A 14 15.64 -1.21 10.48
CA PHE A 14 14.69 -0.38 11.20
C PHE A 14 14.86 -0.48 12.71
N GLN A 15 15.01 -1.71 13.24
CA GLN A 15 15.29 -1.91 14.68
C GLN A 15 16.49 -1.09 15.13
N GLN A 16 17.58 -1.11 14.38
CA GLN A 16 18.78 -0.34 14.68
C GLN A 16 18.53 1.18 14.61
N GLN A 17 17.80 1.65 13.60
CA GLN A 17 17.50 3.07 13.45
C GLN A 17 16.57 3.58 14.54
N PHE A 18 15.55 2.84 14.92
CA PHE A 18 14.65 3.17 16.02
C PHE A 18 15.39 3.21 17.37
N ALA A 19 16.33 2.29 17.59
CA ALA A 19 17.16 2.29 18.80
C ALA A 19 17.98 3.57 18.97
N ARG A 20 18.43 4.18 17.86
CA ARG A 20 19.19 5.47 17.90
C ARG A 20 18.37 6.64 18.44
N VAL A 21 17.06 6.57 18.36
CA VAL A 21 16.13 7.58 18.88
C VAL A 21 15.41 7.11 20.15
N GLY A 22 15.92 6.04 20.78
CA GLY A 22 15.44 5.56 22.08
C GLY A 22 14.20 4.66 22.00
N ILE A 23 13.83 4.17 20.81
CA ILE A 23 12.70 3.27 20.63
C ILE A 23 13.21 1.83 20.50
N ALA A 24 12.80 0.97 21.43
CA ALA A 24 13.07 -0.47 21.37
C ALA A 24 12.01 -1.14 20.49
N LEU A 25 12.44 -1.72 19.37
CA LEU A 25 11.57 -2.42 18.43
C LEU A 25 11.74 -3.94 18.61
N ASP A 26 10.66 -4.63 18.98
CA ASP A 26 10.61 -6.10 19.02
C ASP A 26 10.01 -6.62 17.70
N ILE A 27 10.87 -7.27 16.90
CA ILE A 27 10.47 -7.79 15.59
C ILE A 27 9.85 -9.16 15.78
N ARG A 28 8.61 -9.32 15.31
CA ARG A 28 7.87 -10.58 15.30
C ARG A 28 7.57 -10.99 13.87
N SER A 29 8.00 -12.19 13.52
CA SER A 29 7.76 -12.80 12.22
C SER A 29 6.84 -14.00 12.40
N TYR A 30 5.78 -14.06 11.62
CA TYR A 30 4.78 -15.12 11.66
C TYR A 30 4.51 -15.66 10.26
N GLU A 31 3.90 -16.83 10.22
CA GLU A 31 3.24 -17.29 8.99
C GLU A 31 2.16 -16.26 8.57
N PHE A 32 1.99 -16.08 7.26
CA PHE A 32 1.18 -14.96 6.72
C PHE A 32 -0.27 -14.93 7.23
N ALA A 33 -0.95 -16.08 7.32
CA ALA A 33 -2.35 -16.11 7.74
C ALA A 33 -2.51 -15.67 9.20
N THR A 34 -1.59 -16.06 10.07
CA THR A 34 -1.54 -15.63 11.48
C THR A 34 -1.24 -14.13 11.56
N PHE A 35 -0.21 -13.67 10.86
CA PHE A 35 0.13 -12.25 10.77
C PHE A 35 -1.05 -11.41 10.30
N TYR A 36 -1.71 -11.81 9.21
CA TYR A 36 -2.82 -11.06 8.65
C TYR A 36 -4.04 -11.03 9.57
N SER A 37 -4.31 -12.15 10.26
CA SER A 37 -5.36 -12.23 11.30
C SER A 37 -5.12 -11.22 12.41
N ASP A 38 -3.88 -11.11 12.91
CA ASP A 38 -3.51 -10.18 13.97
C ASP A 38 -3.62 -8.72 13.50
N VAL A 39 -3.19 -8.44 12.26
CA VAL A 39 -3.33 -7.12 11.66
C VAL A 39 -4.80 -6.71 11.52
N VAL A 40 -5.68 -7.63 11.10
CA VAL A 40 -7.12 -7.37 10.98
C VAL A 40 -7.77 -7.12 12.34
N LYS A 41 -7.31 -7.81 13.39
CA LYS A 41 -7.80 -7.65 14.76
C LYS A 41 -7.24 -6.42 15.49
N GLY A 42 -6.24 -5.74 14.91
CA GLY A 42 -5.54 -4.64 15.58
C GLY A 42 -4.54 -5.10 16.65
N ALA A 43 -4.13 -6.37 16.64
CA ALA A 43 -3.19 -6.95 17.60
C ALA A 43 -1.73 -6.64 17.25
N PHE A 44 -1.42 -5.36 17.05
CA PHE A 44 -0.09 -4.86 16.69
C PHE A 44 0.13 -3.46 17.28
N GLN A 45 1.37 -3.05 17.42
CA GLN A 45 1.78 -1.67 17.63
C GLN A 45 2.24 -1.02 16.31
N MET A 46 3.00 -1.78 15.53
CA MET A 46 3.38 -1.44 14.15
C MET A 46 3.33 -2.70 13.30
N TYR A 47 3.00 -2.56 12.03
CA TYR A 47 3.10 -3.65 11.07
C TYR A 47 3.59 -3.12 9.73
N SER A 48 4.16 -3.98 8.93
CA SER A 48 4.51 -3.67 7.56
C SER A 48 3.84 -4.63 6.60
N LEU A 49 3.18 -4.06 5.59
CA LEU A 49 2.47 -4.82 4.57
C LEU A 49 2.51 -4.04 3.26
N ARG A 50 2.55 -4.76 2.15
CA ARG A 50 2.47 -4.17 0.82
C ARG A 50 1.02 -4.05 0.38
N TRP A 51 0.67 -2.90 -0.16
CA TRP A 51 -0.56 -2.74 -0.94
C TRP A 51 -0.33 -3.23 -2.38
N ILE A 52 -1.26 -4.02 -2.88
CA ILE A 52 -1.28 -4.47 -4.27
C ILE A 52 -2.61 -4.00 -4.85
N GLY A 53 -2.54 -3.01 -5.74
CA GLY A 53 -3.71 -2.47 -6.44
C GLY A 53 -3.71 -2.93 -7.89
N GLY A 54 -4.87 -3.34 -8.39
CA GLY A 54 -5.04 -3.74 -9.79
C GLY A 54 -5.50 -2.63 -10.74
N ASN A 55 -5.92 -1.49 -10.23
CA ASN A 55 -6.61 -0.44 -11.00
C ASN A 55 -5.89 0.91 -11.09
N GLU A 56 -4.77 1.10 -10.40
CA GLU A 56 -4.02 2.37 -10.36
C GLU A 56 -4.87 3.59 -9.97
N GLN A 57 -6.02 3.36 -9.33
CA GLN A 57 -6.94 4.41 -8.90
C GLN A 57 -6.63 4.85 -7.46
N PRO A 58 -7.02 6.10 -7.09
CA PRO A 58 -6.78 6.63 -5.75
C PRO A 58 -7.71 6.06 -4.67
N ASP A 59 -8.54 5.08 -4.97
CA ASP A 59 -9.46 4.40 -4.05
C ASP A 59 -8.78 3.85 -2.80
N ILE A 60 -7.47 3.58 -2.90
CA ILE A 60 -6.65 3.12 -1.79
C ILE A 60 -6.71 4.09 -0.60
N PHE A 61 -6.82 5.39 -0.84
CA PHE A 61 -6.90 6.37 0.24
C PHE A 61 -8.19 6.21 1.06
N SER A 62 -9.33 6.06 0.40
CA SER A 62 -10.60 5.77 1.08
C SER A 62 -10.54 4.43 1.81
N HIS A 63 -10.03 3.39 1.17
CA HIS A 63 -9.97 2.04 1.73
C HIS A 63 -9.08 1.94 2.96
N ALA A 64 -7.95 2.66 2.99
CA ALA A 64 -6.94 2.58 4.03
C ALA A 64 -7.08 3.63 5.14
N PHE A 65 -7.73 4.78 4.87
CA PHE A 65 -7.68 5.92 5.79
C PHE A 65 -9.05 6.52 6.14
N SER A 66 -10.15 6.16 5.44
CA SER A 66 -11.48 6.65 5.84
C SER A 66 -11.93 6.02 7.16
N THR A 67 -12.54 6.85 8.01
CA THR A 67 -13.16 6.42 9.29
C THR A 67 -14.22 5.34 9.07
N ALA A 68 -14.96 5.40 7.96
CA ALA A 68 -15.98 4.40 7.61
C ALA A 68 -15.38 3.02 7.25
N ARG A 69 -14.06 2.93 7.08
CA ARG A 69 -13.33 1.72 6.66
C ARG A 69 -12.45 1.09 7.74
N PHE A 70 -12.79 1.28 9.00
CA PHE A 70 -12.12 0.58 10.11
C PHE A 70 -12.19 -0.94 9.94
N SER A 71 -11.05 -1.59 10.19
CA SER A 71 -10.98 -3.05 10.25
C SER A 71 -11.98 -3.59 11.31
N PRO A 72 -12.67 -4.71 11.10
CA PRO A 72 -12.55 -5.64 9.95
C PRO A 72 -13.43 -5.29 8.74
N LYS A 73 -14.24 -4.24 8.79
CA LYS A 73 -15.15 -3.85 7.68
C LYS A 73 -14.40 -3.24 6.48
N GLY A 74 -13.21 -2.72 6.70
CA GLY A 74 -12.33 -2.14 5.69
C GLY A 74 -10.87 -2.39 6.02
N ALA A 75 -9.98 -1.60 5.44
CA ALA A 75 -8.54 -1.78 5.62
C ALA A 75 -7.85 -0.62 6.34
N ASN A 76 -8.62 0.28 6.96
CA ASN A 76 -8.09 1.23 7.94
C ASN A 76 -7.81 0.48 9.25
N ARG A 77 -6.66 -0.19 9.29
CA ARG A 77 -6.25 -1.10 10.37
C ARG A 77 -5.71 -0.36 11.59
N GLY A 78 -5.15 0.83 11.38
CA GLY A 78 -4.67 1.72 12.44
C GLY A 78 -5.78 2.56 13.08
N HIS A 79 -7.04 2.41 12.63
CA HIS A 79 -8.19 3.20 13.08
C HIS A 79 -7.95 4.71 13.04
N TYR A 80 -7.21 5.17 12.02
CA TYR A 80 -7.02 6.59 11.77
C TYR A 80 -8.36 7.27 11.49
N SER A 81 -8.60 8.41 12.10
CA SER A 81 -9.83 9.17 11.93
C SER A 81 -9.51 10.65 11.83
N ASN A 82 -9.92 11.26 10.72
CA ASN A 82 -9.83 12.70 10.52
C ASN A 82 -11.03 13.16 9.67
N PRO A 83 -11.96 13.94 10.26
CA PRO A 83 -13.17 14.36 9.57
C PRO A 83 -12.91 15.15 8.27
N LYS A 84 -11.80 15.88 8.21
CA LYS A 84 -11.41 16.61 6.99
C LYS A 84 -10.97 15.65 5.88
N VAL A 85 -10.23 14.60 6.23
CA VAL A 85 -9.85 13.56 5.26
C VAL A 85 -11.10 12.82 4.76
N ASP A 86 -12.02 12.46 5.66
CA ASP A 86 -13.26 11.81 5.27
C ASP A 86 -14.06 12.67 4.28
N ALA A 87 -14.25 13.96 4.58
CA ALA A 87 -14.98 14.88 3.70
C ALA A 87 -14.32 15.05 2.32
N LEU A 88 -12.98 15.14 2.26
CA LEU A 88 -12.25 15.24 0.99
C LEU A 88 -12.35 13.94 0.17
N LEU A 89 -12.31 12.79 0.81
CA LEU A 89 -12.44 11.49 0.15
C LEU A 89 -13.86 11.28 -0.41
N ASP A 90 -14.89 11.69 0.33
CA ASP A 90 -16.29 11.62 -0.10
C ASP A 90 -16.55 12.57 -1.26
N ASP A 91 -16.03 13.80 -1.20
CA ASP A 91 -16.16 14.77 -2.30
C ASP A 91 -15.43 14.28 -3.55
N ALA A 92 -14.19 13.81 -3.43
CA ALA A 92 -13.44 13.25 -4.55
C ALA A 92 -14.12 12.02 -5.18
N ALA A 93 -14.83 11.21 -4.41
CA ALA A 93 -15.56 10.05 -4.92
C ALA A 93 -16.83 10.46 -5.67
N ALA A 94 -17.52 11.52 -5.22
CA ALA A 94 -18.76 11.99 -5.80
C ALA A 94 -18.57 12.92 -7.02
N ASN A 95 -17.39 13.54 -7.16
CA ASN A 95 -17.14 14.59 -8.14
C ASN A 95 -16.64 14.03 -9.48
N SER A 96 -17.24 14.47 -10.58
CA SER A 96 -16.80 14.15 -11.94
C SER A 96 -15.70 15.07 -12.49
N ASP A 97 -15.47 16.23 -11.87
CA ASP A 97 -14.40 17.16 -12.24
C ASP A 97 -13.04 16.61 -11.83
N THR A 98 -12.24 16.23 -12.82
CA THR A 98 -10.91 15.65 -12.62
C THR A 98 -9.94 16.60 -11.92
N ALA A 99 -10.03 17.91 -12.18
CA ALA A 99 -9.14 18.88 -11.55
C ALA A 99 -9.45 19.03 -10.06
N LYS A 100 -10.73 19.09 -9.71
CA LYS A 100 -11.18 19.14 -8.32
C LYS A 100 -10.82 17.84 -7.57
N ARG A 101 -11.13 16.67 -8.13
CA ARG A 101 -10.74 15.37 -7.55
C ARG A 101 -9.24 15.30 -7.26
N ARG A 102 -8.43 15.77 -8.21
CA ARG A 102 -6.98 15.80 -8.02
C ARG A 102 -6.57 16.71 -6.87
N ALA A 103 -7.18 17.88 -6.74
CA ALA A 103 -6.90 18.81 -5.64
C ALA A 103 -7.25 18.19 -4.28
N ASP A 104 -8.41 17.52 -4.18
CA ASP A 104 -8.84 16.84 -2.96
C ASP A 104 -7.86 15.73 -2.56
N TYR A 105 -7.43 14.87 -3.49
CA TYR A 105 -6.43 13.84 -3.20
C TYR A 105 -5.04 14.40 -2.86
N VAL A 106 -4.65 15.54 -3.42
CA VAL A 106 -3.40 16.22 -3.03
C VAL A 106 -3.50 16.69 -1.58
N GLU A 107 -4.62 17.29 -1.20
CA GLU A 107 -4.83 17.75 0.17
C GLU A 107 -4.89 16.57 1.17
N VAL A 108 -5.56 15.47 0.82
CA VAL A 108 -5.56 14.23 1.60
C VAL A 108 -4.12 13.75 1.85
N GLN A 109 -3.29 13.67 0.82
CA GLN A 109 -1.90 13.23 0.96
C GLN A 109 -1.08 14.18 1.86
N GLN A 110 -1.30 15.49 1.78
CA GLN A 110 -0.63 16.45 2.65
C GLN A 110 -1.03 16.29 4.12
N ILE A 111 -2.31 16.00 4.39
CA ILE A 111 -2.80 15.73 5.75
C ILE A 111 -2.19 14.42 6.26
N LEU A 112 -2.25 13.36 5.48
CA LEU A 112 -1.69 12.06 5.85
C LEU A 112 -0.17 12.13 6.09
N ALA A 113 0.57 12.92 5.30
CA ALA A 113 2.00 13.13 5.49
C ALA A 113 2.32 13.89 6.78
N ARG A 114 1.42 14.72 7.28
CA ARG A 114 1.56 15.44 8.54
C ARG A 114 1.13 14.60 9.75
N ASP A 115 -0.01 13.89 9.62
CA ASP A 115 -0.58 13.10 10.71
C ASP A 115 0.14 11.75 10.88
N LEU A 116 0.84 11.27 9.85
CA LEU A 116 1.65 10.06 9.82
C LEU A 116 0.94 8.79 10.33
N PRO A 117 -0.30 8.47 9.88
CA PRO A 117 -0.92 7.19 10.24
C PRO A 117 -0.22 6.00 9.61
N ALA A 118 0.56 6.22 8.56
CA ALA A 118 1.39 5.24 7.88
C ALA A 118 2.66 5.90 7.33
N ILE A 119 3.74 5.12 7.24
CA ILE A 119 4.99 5.53 6.62
C ILE A 119 5.13 4.80 5.29
N ASN A 120 5.06 5.53 4.19
CA ASN A 120 5.30 4.98 2.85
C ASN A 120 6.81 4.83 2.65
N LEU A 121 7.27 3.61 2.38
CA LEU A 121 8.70 3.31 2.30
C LEU A 121 9.21 3.37 0.86
N TRP A 122 8.59 2.62 -0.07
CA TRP A 122 8.98 2.57 -1.49
C TRP A 122 7.89 1.93 -2.33
N TYR A 123 8.03 2.13 -3.63
CA TYR A 123 7.34 1.33 -4.65
C TYR A 123 8.27 0.22 -5.12
N LYS A 124 7.73 -0.97 -5.35
CA LYS A 124 8.50 -2.09 -5.90
C LYS A 124 8.34 -2.11 -7.41
N ASP A 125 9.45 -2.19 -8.13
CA ASP A 125 9.44 -2.39 -9.57
C ASP A 125 8.82 -3.75 -9.93
N THR A 126 8.03 -3.78 -10.99
CA THR A 126 7.56 -5.02 -11.59
C THR A 126 8.58 -5.46 -12.65
N VAL A 127 9.25 -6.57 -12.39
CA VAL A 127 10.30 -7.10 -13.26
C VAL A 127 9.82 -8.39 -13.92
N ALA A 128 9.96 -8.46 -15.25
CA ALA A 128 9.74 -9.67 -16.02
C ALA A 128 11.07 -10.16 -16.61
N VAL A 129 11.39 -11.42 -16.35
CA VAL A 129 12.55 -12.09 -16.96
C VAL A 129 12.04 -13.07 -18.00
N HIS A 130 12.48 -12.94 -19.23
CA HIS A 130 12.00 -13.77 -20.35
C HIS A 130 13.15 -14.15 -21.31
N ASN A 131 12.92 -15.18 -22.11
CA ASN A 131 13.82 -15.57 -23.17
C ASN A 131 13.85 -14.48 -24.26
N LYS A 132 15.00 -14.26 -24.91
CA LYS A 132 15.17 -13.27 -26.00
C LYS A 132 14.25 -13.51 -27.20
N ARG A 133 13.75 -14.74 -27.37
CA ARG A 133 12.76 -15.08 -28.42
C ARG A 133 11.36 -14.54 -28.11
N LEU A 134 11.08 -14.12 -26.88
CA LEU A 134 9.81 -13.51 -26.54
C LEU A 134 9.96 -11.98 -26.64
N THR A 135 9.12 -11.36 -27.46
CA THR A 135 9.10 -9.92 -27.71
C THR A 135 7.84 -9.29 -27.12
N HIS A 136 7.77 -7.97 -27.04
CA HIS A 136 6.64 -7.18 -26.52
C HIS A 136 6.26 -7.51 -25.06
N VAL A 137 7.27 -7.89 -24.24
CA VAL A 137 7.10 -8.14 -22.81
C VAL A 137 7.30 -6.85 -22.03
N ASN A 138 6.20 -6.12 -21.80
CA ASN A 138 6.22 -4.83 -21.11
C ASN A 138 5.33 -4.90 -19.85
N PRO A 139 5.89 -5.31 -18.69
CA PRO A 139 5.11 -5.37 -17.45
C PRO A 139 4.61 -3.99 -17.03
N THR A 140 3.41 -3.93 -16.48
CA THR A 140 2.80 -2.70 -15.97
C THR A 140 3.07 -2.53 -14.48
N ALA A 141 2.97 -1.30 -13.99
CA ALA A 141 3.14 -0.97 -12.57
C ALA A 141 2.07 -1.67 -11.68
N SER A 142 0.89 -1.95 -12.23
CA SER A 142 -0.18 -2.67 -11.53
C SER A 142 0.14 -4.14 -11.22
N GLY A 143 1.20 -4.71 -11.83
CA GLY A 143 1.52 -6.12 -11.74
C GLY A 143 0.53 -7.05 -12.46
N SER A 144 -0.35 -6.50 -13.30
CA SER A 144 -1.23 -7.27 -14.16
C SER A 144 -0.44 -8.02 -15.22
N TYR A 145 -0.89 -9.23 -15.55
CA TYR A 145 -0.31 -10.06 -16.62
C TYR A 145 -0.91 -9.76 -18.01
N THR A 146 -1.73 -8.72 -18.16
CA THR A 146 -2.35 -8.35 -19.46
C THR A 146 -1.34 -8.05 -20.56
N PHE A 147 -0.12 -7.65 -20.20
CA PHE A 147 0.97 -7.44 -21.16
C PHE A 147 1.32 -8.72 -21.94
N LEU A 148 1.01 -9.92 -21.42
CA LEU A 148 1.25 -11.19 -22.09
C LEU A 148 0.35 -11.39 -23.34
N GLU A 149 -0.79 -10.69 -23.41
CA GLU A 149 -1.66 -10.71 -24.60
C GLU A 149 -0.98 -10.15 -25.85
N ARG A 150 0.06 -9.34 -25.65
CA ARG A 150 0.87 -8.72 -26.73
C ARG A 150 2.22 -9.39 -26.92
N ALA A 151 2.55 -10.38 -26.09
CA ALA A 151 3.82 -11.09 -26.19
C ALA A 151 3.82 -12.02 -27.41
N GLU A 152 4.89 -11.98 -28.19
CA GLU A 152 5.05 -12.75 -29.42
C GLU A 152 6.37 -13.52 -29.40
N LEU A 153 6.40 -14.66 -30.07
CA LEU A 153 7.65 -15.39 -30.33
C LEU A 153 8.32 -14.83 -31.59
N ALA A 154 9.55 -14.36 -31.45
CA ALA A 154 10.39 -14.03 -32.59
C ALA A 154 10.70 -15.31 -33.39
N HIS A 155 10.54 -15.25 -34.69
CA HIS A 155 10.84 -16.33 -35.64
C HIS A 155 12.35 -16.41 -35.93
#